data_0ab5ee907b3267765885e2b2110313b1
#
_entry.id   0ab5ee907b3267765885e2b2110313b1
#
_cell.length_a   1.000
_cell.length_b   1.000
_cell.length_c   1.000
_cell.angle_alpha   90.00
_cell.angle_beta   90.00
_cell.angle_gamma   90.00
#
_symmetry.space_group_name_H-M   'P 1'
#
loop_
_entity.id
_entity.type
_entity.pdbx_description
1 polymer ?
#
loop_
_entity_poly.entity_id
_entity_poly.type
_entity_poly.pdbx_seq_one_letter_code
_entity_poly.pdbx_strand_id
1 'polypeptide(L)'
;MGVEVNSAPPSLPGIEIVSKIGEGGMSTVWKGIDLRHGRVVAVKVLDVEFTKNAKDVERFESEERTMELLDHAGIVKSYEMRHTDGMWYYIMEYVDGYNFRSLLDRKRHLPELDCLLICESVSVALDYAWSGFGIVHCDIKPENIMINSEGEVKLTDLGLSHTFQHLKNGALDVPDHVLGTPAYISPEQIYGDCEPDCRADIYSLAATIFHLATGRVLFPGLDAEGMMRSHCSDACHSKDPRFYRPELSEGFCQLLEAMLVKDREMRIGDWKEVYSLARDVENGVKFKPRAGGASSLGLGAGL
;
A
#
# COMPACT_ATOMS: atom_id res chain seq x y z
N MET A 1 -11.49 24.28 12.31
CA MET A 1 -12.77 24.32 11.55
C MET A 1 -12.38 24.08 10.11
N GLY A 2 -12.38 22.81 9.69
CA GLY A 2 -12.15 22.44 8.29
C GLY A 2 -13.40 22.78 7.50
N VAL A 3 -13.23 23.52 6.42
CA VAL A 3 -14.29 23.75 5.44
C VAL A 3 -14.50 22.40 4.76
N GLU A 4 -15.59 21.70 5.05
CA GLU A 4 -16.07 20.62 4.20
C GLU A 4 -16.40 21.24 2.83
N VAL A 5 -15.47 21.11 1.90
CA VAL A 5 -15.79 21.34 0.48
C VAL A 5 -16.64 20.17 0.04
N ASN A 6 -17.93 20.30 0.24
CA ASN A 6 -18.93 19.36 -0.22
C ASN A 6 -18.98 19.48 -1.75
N SER A 7 -18.06 18.81 -2.46
CA SER A 7 -18.10 18.78 -3.92
C SER A 7 -19.39 18.10 -4.34
N ALA A 8 -20.20 18.79 -5.13
CA ALA A 8 -21.41 18.21 -5.67
C ALA A 8 -21.06 16.93 -6.46
N PRO A 9 -21.93 15.90 -6.43
CA PRO A 9 -21.66 14.67 -7.16
C PRO A 9 -21.45 14.98 -8.66
N PRO A 10 -20.42 14.39 -9.30
CA PRO A 10 -20.16 14.63 -10.71
C PRO A 10 -21.30 14.04 -11.56
N SER A 11 -21.63 14.73 -12.66
CA SER A 11 -22.54 14.18 -13.66
C SER A 11 -21.74 13.39 -14.69
N LEU A 12 -21.83 12.05 -14.65
CA LEU A 12 -21.04 11.15 -15.49
C LEU A 12 -21.97 10.36 -16.44
N PRO A 13 -21.75 10.43 -17.77
CA PRO A 13 -22.61 9.74 -18.73
C PRO A 13 -22.70 8.23 -18.49
N GLY A 14 -23.92 7.72 -18.25
CA GLY A 14 -24.18 6.30 -18.03
C GLY A 14 -23.83 5.78 -16.65
N ILE A 15 -23.47 6.65 -15.72
CA ILE A 15 -23.22 6.32 -14.31
C ILE A 15 -24.16 7.13 -13.42
N GLU A 16 -24.93 6.46 -12.59
CA GLU A 16 -25.70 7.07 -11.52
C GLU A 16 -24.83 7.12 -10.26
N ILE A 17 -24.43 8.32 -9.83
CA ILE A 17 -23.63 8.50 -8.62
C ILE A 17 -24.51 8.35 -7.39
N VAL A 18 -24.09 7.49 -6.46
CA VAL A 18 -24.82 7.17 -5.23
C VAL A 18 -24.27 7.98 -4.04
N SER A 19 -22.95 7.91 -3.81
CA SER A 19 -22.30 8.56 -2.67
C SER A 19 -20.79 8.70 -2.87
N LYS A 20 -20.18 9.68 -2.21
CA LYS A 20 -18.73 9.77 -2.06
C LYS A 20 -18.25 8.66 -1.10
N ILE A 21 -17.21 7.92 -1.47
CA ILE A 21 -16.66 6.81 -0.67
C ILE A 21 -15.18 6.98 -0.33
N GLY A 22 -14.49 7.92 -0.99
CA GLY A 22 -13.08 8.20 -0.70
C GLY A 22 -12.66 9.55 -1.25
N GLU A 23 -11.55 10.06 -0.72
CA GLU A 23 -10.89 11.27 -1.17
C GLU A 23 -9.39 11.08 -1.06
N GLY A 24 -8.66 11.30 -2.15
CA GLY A 24 -7.22 11.28 -2.22
C GLY A 24 -6.63 12.67 -2.44
N GLY A 25 -5.31 12.75 -2.61
CA GLY A 25 -4.62 14.02 -2.86
C GLY A 25 -4.94 14.67 -4.20
N MET A 26 -5.37 13.89 -5.20
CA MET A 26 -5.61 14.36 -6.58
C MET A 26 -6.96 13.93 -7.13
N SER A 27 -7.71 13.09 -6.41
CA SER A 27 -8.92 12.45 -6.94
C SER A 27 -9.91 12.15 -5.86
N THR A 28 -11.17 12.10 -6.25
CA THR A 28 -12.28 11.71 -5.39
C THR A 28 -12.88 10.40 -5.90
N VAL A 29 -13.19 9.47 -5.00
CA VAL A 29 -13.78 8.16 -5.33
C VAL A 29 -15.26 8.16 -4.95
N TRP A 30 -16.08 7.76 -5.91
CA TRP A 30 -17.54 7.71 -5.79
C TRP A 30 -18.06 6.29 -5.95
N LYS A 31 -19.04 5.91 -5.17
CA LYS A 31 -19.89 4.75 -5.44
C LYS A 31 -20.94 5.14 -6.48
N GLY A 32 -21.11 4.32 -7.50
CA GLY A 32 -22.10 4.55 -8.54
C GLY A 32 -22.72 3.24 -9.06
N ILE A 33 -23.70 3.41 -9.94
CA ILE A 33 -24.32 2.32 -10.69
C ILE A 33 -23.98 2.54 -12.16
N ASP A 34 -23.27 1.60 -12.78
CA ASP A 34 -23.05 1.56 -14.21
C ASP A 34 -24.38 1.11 -14.88
N LEU A 35 -25.08 2.07 -15.45
CA LEU A 35 -26.41 1.84 -16.05
C LEU A 35 -26.34 0.97 -17.31
N ARG A 36 -25.18 0.91 -17.98
CA ARG A 36 -24.99 0.06 -19.18
C ARG A 36 -24.93 -1.43 -18.83
N HIS A 37 -24.26 -1.74 -17.70
CA HIS A 37 -24.02 -3.12 -17.29
C HIS A 37 -24.87 -3.54 -16.08
N GLY A 38 -25.62 -2.61 -15.46
CA GLY A 38 -26.48 -2.89 -14.31
C GLY A 38 -25.73 -3.32 -13.06
N ARG A 39 -24.50 -2.82 -12.86
CA ARG A 39 -23.64 -3.22 -11.75
C ARG A 39 -23.23 -2.03 -10.87
N VAL A 40 -23.00 -2.30 -9.60
CA VAL A 40 -22.39 -1.32 -8.68
C VAL A 40 -20.90 -1.20 -9.01
N VAL A 41 -20.40 0.03 -9.05
CA VAL A 41 -19.02 0.36 -9.40
C VAL A 41 -18.45 1.41 -8.43
N ALA A 42 -17.13 1.45 -8.32
CA ALA A 42 -16.41 2.60 -7.83
C ALA A 42 -15.92 3.43 -9.02
N VAL A 43 -16.01 4.75 -8.89
CA VAL A 43 -15.57 5.68 -9.93
C VAL A 43 -14.57 6.66 -9.32
N LYS A 44 -13.31 6.59 -9.77
CA LYS A 44 -12.25 7.51 -9.35
C LYS A 44 -12.22 8.66 -10.35
N VAL A 45 -12.42 9.87 -9.86
CA VAL A 45 -12.52 11.10 -10.67
C VAL A 45 -11.35 12.00 -10.32
N LEU A 46 -10.58 12.41 -11.32
CA LEU A 46 -9.51 13.40 -11.15
C LEU A 46 -10.13 14.76 -10.82
N ASP A 47 -9.67 15.38 -9.74
CA ASP A 47 -10.21 16.67 -9.31
C ASP A 47 -9.85 17.78 -10.29
N VAL A 48 -10.77 18.71 -10.49
CA VAL A 48 -10.72 19.74 -11.57
C VAL A 48 -9.43 20.57 -11.54
N GLU A 49 -8.84 20.82 -10.39
CA GLU A 49 -7.60 21.56 -10.26
C GLU A 49 -6.41 20.86 -10.93
N PHE A 50 -6.39 19.51 -10.91
CA PHE A 50 -5.33 18.68 -11.51
C PHE A 50 -5.54 18.41 -13.00
N THR A 51 -6.76 18.58 -13.52
CA THR A 51 -7.03 18.40 -14.97
C THR A 51 -6.32 19.43 -15.85
N LYS A 52 -5.84 20.53 -15.27
CA LYS A 52 -5.12 21.60 -15.98
C LYS A 52 -3.62 21.31 -16.14
N ASN A 53 -3.09 20.36 -15.40
CA ASN A 53 -1.69 19.97 -15.45
C ASN A 53 -1.55 18.66 -16.22
N ALA A 54 -0.91 18.71 -17.37
CA ALA A 54 -0.72 17.52 -18.23
C ALA A 54 0.01 16.37 -17.51
N LYS A 55 0.94 16.65 -16.58
CA LYS A 55 1.64 15.61 -15.81
C LYS A 55 0.72 14.89 -14.84
N ASP A 56 -0.23 15.59 -14.22
CA ASP A 56 -1.18 14.98 -13.29
C ASP A 56 -2.20 14.13 -14.03
N VAL A 57 -2.65 14.57 -15.21
CA VAL A 57 -3.47 13.77 -16.12
C VAL A 57 -2.71 12.51 -16.57
N GLU A 58 -1.47 12.64 -17.01
CA GLU A 58 -0.63 11.52 -17.44
C GLU A 58 -0.44 10.48 -16.33
N ARG A 59 -0.23 10.93 -15.08
CA ARG A 59 -0.16 10.03 -13.90
C ARG A 59 -1.46 9.27 -13.71
N PHE A 60 -2.58 9.98 -13.76
CA PHE A 60 -3.91 9.38 -13.59
C PHE A 60 -4.22 8.34 -14.68
N GLU A 61 -3.87 8.62 -15.94
CA GLU A 61 -3.98 7.68 -17.05
C GLU A 61 -3.02 6.48 -16.91
N SER A 62 -1.80 6.73 -16.42
CA SER A 62 -0.81 5.67 -16.23
C SER A 62 -1.23 4.69 -15.13
N GLU A 63 -1.83 5.20 -14.06
CA GLU A 63 -2.40 4.36 -12.99
C GLU A 63 -3.45 3.40 -13.55
N GLU A 64 -4.39 3.93 -14.31
CA GLU A 64 -5.47 3.12 -14.88
C GLU A 64 -4.95 2.10 -15.88
N ARG A 65 -4.04 2.49 -16.80
CA ARG A 65 -3.40 1.56 -17.75
C ARG A 65 -2.70 0.40 -17.05
N THR A 66 -2.06 0.67 -15.91
CA THR A 66 -1.42 -0.36 -15.09
C THR A 66 -2.45 -1.31 -14.50
N MET A 67 -3.55 -0.78 -13.98
CA MET A 67 -4.63 -1.59 -13.42
C MET A 67 -5.40 -2.39 -14.49
N GLU A 68 -5.54 -1.86 -15.71
CA GLU A 68 -6.19 -2.56 -16.84
C GLU A 68 -5.47 -3.86 -17.23
N LEU A 69 -4.14 -3.90 -17.06
CA LEU A 69 -3.32 -5.09 -17.34
C LEU A 69 -3.59 -6.24 -16.36
N LEU A 70 -4.13 -5.96 -15.17
CA LEU A 70 -4.21 -6.90 -14.08
C LEU A 70 -5.62 -7.51 -13.95
N ASP A 71 -5.69 -8.83 -13.98
CA ASP A 71 -6.92 -9.60 -13.74
C ASP A 71 -6.66 -10.67 -12.69
N HIS A 72 -6.79 -10.30 -11.41
CA HIS A 72 -6.51 -11.16 -10.28
C HIS A 72 -7.53 -10.90 -9.14
N ALA A 73 -8.00 -11.95 -8.48
CA ALA A 73 -9.01 -11.85 -7.42
C ALA A 73 -8.60 -10.92 -6.27
N GLY A 74 -7.31 -10.86 -5.92
CA GLY A 74 -6.74 -10.01 -4.87
C GLY A 74 -6.39 -8.59 -5.33
N ILE A 75 -6.79 -8.16 -6.53
CA ILE A 75 -6.56 -6.82 -7.07
C ILE A 75 -7.88 -6.24 -7.54
N VAL A 76 -8.17 -4.99 -7.18
CA VAL A 76 -9.37 -4.28 -7.66
C VAL A 76 -9.28 -4.13 -9.17
N LYS A 77 -10.29 -4.63 -9.88
CA LYS A 77 -10.31 -4.62 -11.34
C LYS A 77 -10.67 -3.25 -11.88
N SER A 78 -9.85 -2.69 -12.78
CA SER A 78 -10.26 -1.56 -13.64
C SER A 78 -11.12 -2.08 -14.80
N TYR A 79 -12.17 -1.34 -15.13
CA TYR A 79 -13.07 -1.70 -16.23
C TYR A 79 -12.84 -0.82 -17.44
N GLU A 80 -12.82 0.46 -17.29
CA GLU A 80 -12.56 1.40 -18.37
C GLU A 80 -12.25 2.82 -17.84
N MET A 81 -11.45 3.56 -18.59
CA MET A 81 -11.22 4.97 -18.41
C MET A 81 -12.05 5.80 -19.37
N ARG A 82 -12.50 6.97 -18.91
CA ARG A 82 -13.28 7.91 -19.72
C ARG A 82 -12.83 9.35 -19.51
N HIS A 83 -12.96 10.14 -20.57
CA HIS A 83 -12.81 11.58 -20.53
C HIS A 83 -14.04 12.24 -21.14
N THR A 84 -14.79 13.02 -20.37
CA THR A 84 -16.02 13.65 -20.80
C THR A 84 -16.19 15.01 -20.14
N ASP A 85 -16.49 16.04 -20.91
CA ASP A 85 -16.72 17.42 -20.42
C ASP A 85 -15.58 17.96 -19.54
N GLY A 86 -14.33 17.61 -19.90
CA GLY A 86 -13.14 18.02 -19.16
C GLY A 86 -12.88 17.26 -17.87
N MET A 87 -13.69 16.25 -17.56
CA MET A 87 -13.49 15.35 -16.41
C MET A 87 -12.81 14.07 -16.86
N TRP A 88 -11.74 13.68 -16.15
CA TRP A 88 -11.04 12.42 -16.30
C TRP A 88 -11.49 11.48 -15.17
N TYR A 89 -11.95 10.29 -15.50
CA TYR A 89 -12.37 9.31 -14.51
C TYR A 89 -12.21 7.89 -15.05
N TYR A 90 -12.01 6.95 -14.15
CA TYR A 90 -12.08 5.53 -14.50
C TYR A 90 -13.03 4.78 -13.58
N ILE A 91 -13.62 3.74 -14.17
CA ILE A 91 -14.62 2.88 -13.56
C ILE A 91 -13.93 1.60 -13.12
N MET A 92 -14.11 1.22 -11.86
CA MET A 92 -13.48 0.04 -11.29
C MET A 92 -14.45 -0.75 -10.43
N GLU A 93 -14.04 -1.93 -10.04
CA GLU A 93 -14.74 -2.80 -9.11
C GLU A 93 -15.06 -2.04 -7.81
N TYR A 94 -16.31 -2.14 -7.38
CA TYR A 94 -16.71 -1.69 -6.06
C TYR A 94 -16.51 -2.81 -5.05
N VAL A 95 -15.63 -2.61 -4.09
CA VAL A 95 -15.40 -3.55 -2.99
C VAL A 95 -16.40 -3.22 -1.88
N ASP A 96 -17.36 -4.12 -1.64
CA ASP A 96 -18.34 -3.96 -0.56
C ASP A 96 -17.71 -4.37 0.77
N GLY A 97 -17.01 -3.42 1.40
CA GLY A 97 -16.23 -3.70 2.59
C GLY A 97 -15.54 -2.47 3.17
N TYR A 98 -14.38 -2.70 3.78
CA TYR A 98 -13.61 -1.69 4.48
C TYR A 98 -12.15 -1.75 4.05
N ASN A 99 -11.48 -0.60 4.01
CA ASN A 99 -10.02 -0.60 3.99
C ASN A 99 -9.46 -0.84 5.42
N PHE A 100 -8.24 -1.32 5.51
CA PHE A 100 -7.64 -1.66 6.80
C PHE A 100 -7.33 -0.43 7.67
N ARG A 101 -7.23 0.77 7.08
CA ARG A 101 -7.13 2.01 7.87
C ARG A 101 -8.38 2.23 8.71
N SER A 102 -9.56 2.15 8.10
CA SER A 102 -10.83 2.31 8.80
C SER A 102 -11.08 1.21 9.83
N LEU A 103 -10.54 0.00 9.61
CA LEU A 103 -10.57 -1.07 10.61
C LEU A 103 -9.63 -0.79 11.79
N LEU A 104 -8.43 -0.25 11.55
CA LEU A 104 -7.51 0.19 12.61
C LEU A 104 -8.13 1.27 13.49
N ASP A 105 -8.79 2.25 12.90
CA ASP A 105 -9.45 3.34 13.64
C ASP A 105 -10.55 2.80 14.58
N ARG A 106 -11.20 1.70 14.20
CA ARG A 106 -12.24 1.04 15.02
C ARG A 106 -11.67 0.05 16.04
N LYS A 107 -10.71 -0.80 15.63
CA LYS A 107 -10.21 -1.94 16.42
C LYS A 107 -8.89 -1.64 17.13
N ARG A 108 -8.19 -0.58 16.77
CA ARG A 108 -6.84 -0.17 17.22
C ARG A 108 -5.71 -1.08 16.75
N HIS A 109 -5.93 -2.36 16.64
CA HIS A 109 -5.00 -3.38 16.13
C HIS A 109 -5.78 -4.62 15.71
N LEU A 110 -5.15 -5.49 14.92
CA LEU A 110 -5.70 -6.77 14.49
C LEU A 110 -5.03 -7.95 15.21
N PRO A 111 -5.68 -9.10 15.29
CA PRO A 111 -5.07 -10.37 15.70
C PRO A 111 -3.91 -10.77 14.79
N GLU A 112 -2.92 -11.48 15.31
CA GLU A 112 -1.77 -11.99 14.54
C GLU A 112 -2.21 -12.83 13.34
N LEU A 113 -3.17 -13.74 13.54
CA LEU A 113 -3.68 -14.58 12.46
C LEU A 113 -4.26 -13.76 11.31
N ASP A 114 -5.04 -12.70 11.60
CA ASP A 114 -5.59 -11.83 10.57
C ASP A 114 -4.45 -11.13 9.80
N CYS A 115 -3.39 -10.70 10.51
CA CYS A 115 -2.22 -10.08 9.90
C CYS A 115 -1.46 -11.04 8.97
N LEU A 116 -1.32 -12.32 9.37
CA LEU A 116 -0.70 -13.35 8.53
C LEU A 116 -1.53 -13.63 7.27
N LEU A 117 -2.86 -13.77 7.40
CA LEU A 117 -3.75 -13.98 6.24
C LEU A 117 -3.73 -12.79 5.26
N ILE A 118 -3.63 -11.56 5.78
CA ILE A 118 -3.46 -10.36 4.94
C ILE A 118 -2.10 -10.43 4.22
N CYS A 119 -1.03 -10.76 4.94
CA CYS A 119 0.32 -10.90 4.37
C CYS A 119 0.33 -11.93 3.24
N GLU A 120 -0.28 -13.09 3.44
CA GLU A 120 -0.40 -14.15 2.43
C GLU A 120 -1.19 -13.67 1.20
N SER A 121 -2.37 -13.09 1.41
CA SER A 121 -3.26 -12.64 0.33
C SER A 121 -2.60 -11.56 -0.54
N VAL A 122 -1.95 -10.59 0.10
CA VAL A 122 -1.22 -9.51 -0.58
C VAL A 122 -0.01 -10.06 -1.32
N SER A 123 0.72 -11.01 -0.74
CA SER A 123 1.88 -11.64 -1.39
C SER A 123 1.50 -12.36 -2.68
N VAL A 124 0.37 -13.09 -2.70
CA VAL A 124 -0.13 -13.75 -3.91
C VAL A 124 -0.50 -12.75 -5.00
N ALA A 125 -1.19 -11.67 -4.63
CA ALA A 125 -1.60 -10.63 -5.56
C ALA A 125 -0.39 -9.89 -6.17
N LEU A 126 0.62 -9.58 -5.34
CA LEU A 126 1.83 -8.88 -5.79
C LEU A 126 2.83 -9.80 -6.50
N ASP A 127 2.88 -11.11 -6.19
CA ASP A 127 3.62 -12.07 -7.02
C ASP A 127 3.06 -12.13 -8.44
N TYR A 128 1.74 -12.13 -8.58
CA TYR A 128 1.08 -12.08 -9.90
C TYR A 128 1.45 -10.79 -10.66
N ALA A 129 1.37 -9.62 -10.03
CA ALA A 129 1.69 -8.34 -10.66
C ALA A 129 3.17 -8.23 -11.03
N TRP A 130 4.08 -8.65 -10.15
CA TRP A 130 5.52 -8.61 -10.37
C TRP A 130 5.99 -9.66 -11.37
N SER A 131 5.66 -10.93 -11.16
CA SER A 131 6.15 -12.03 -12.00
C SER A 131 5.57 -12.01 -13.42
N GLY A 132 4.32 -11.53 -13.58
CA GLY A 132 3.66 -11.46 -14.87
C GLY A 132 3.97 -10.19 -15.66
N PHE A 133 4.15 -9.05 -14.98
CA PHE A 133 4.14 -7.74 -15.63
C PHE A 133 5.30 -6.81 -15.18
N GLY A 134 6.11 -7.21 -14.19
CA GLY A 134 7.16 -6.36 -13.63
C GLY A 134 6.60 -5.13 -12.88
N ILE A 135 5.35 -5.21 -12.41
CA ILE A 135 4.69 -4.09 -11.73
C ILE A 135 5.03 -4.13 -10.24
N VAL A 136 5.44 -2.97 -9.72
CA VAL A 136 5.67 -2.69 -8.30
C VAL A 136 4.61 -1.68 -7.84
N HIS A 137 4.01 -1.89 -6.69
CA HIS A 137 2.92 -1.07 -6.16
C HIS A 137 3.40 0.31 -5.68
N CYS A 138 4.50 0.33 -4.94
CA CYS A 138 5.17 1.52 -4.39
C CYS A 138 4.39 2.34 -3.33
N ASP A 139 3.15 2.00 -3.00
CA ASP A 139 2.36 2.69 -1.96
C ASP A 139 1.49 1.71 -1.15
N ILE A 140 2.10 0.62 -0.67
CA ILE A 140 1.39 -0.34 0.19
C ILE A 140 1.20 0.27 1.57
N LYS A 141 -0.06 0.41 1.96
CA LYS A 141 -0.48 0.99 3.25
C LYS A 141 -1.89 0.49 3.61
N PRO A 142 -2.33 0.65 4.86
CA PRO A 142 -3.65 0.19 5.29
C PRO A 142 -4.82 0.75 4.48
N GLU A 143 -4.68 1.96 3.92
CA GLU A 143 -5.69 2.63 3.09
C GLU A 143 -5.92 1.90 1.76
N ASN A 144 -4.84 1.31 1.19
CA ASN A 144 -4.83 0.67 -0.13
C ASN A 144 -5.05 -0.84 -0.08
N ILE A 145 -5.31 -1.40 1.09
CA ILE A 145 -5.69 -2.80 1.27
C ILE A 145 -7.12 -2.84 1.81
N MET A 146 -7.99 -3.53 1.10
CA MET A 146 -9.41 -3.66 1.44
C MET A 146 -9.76 -5.11 1.80
N ILE A 147 -10.82 -5.28 2.56
CA ILE A 147 -11.46 -6.56 2.83
C ILE A 147 -12.95 -6.42 2.52
N ASN A 148 -13.49 -7.34 1.72
CA ASN A 148 -14.92 -7.35 1.40
C ASN A 148 -15.74 -8.12 2.46
N SER A 149 -17.05 -8.16 2.29
CA SER A 149 -17.98 -8.86 3.18
C SER A 149 -17.81 -10.39 3.22
N GLU A 150 -17.13 -10.96 2.22
CA GLU A 150 -16.83 -12.40 2.12
C GLU A 150 -15.48 -12.75 2.74
N GLY A 151 -14.71 -11.75 3.22
CA GLY A 151 -13.39 -11.92 3.82
C GLY A 151 -12.24 -11.93 2.79
N GLU A 152 -12.50 -11.60 1.53
CA GLU A 152 -11.46 -11.51 0.52
C GLU A 152 -10.69 -10.19 0.63
N VAL A 153 -9.37 -10.30 0.61
CA VAL A 153 -8.44 -9.15 0.63
C VAL A 153 -8.17 -8.70 -0.80
N LYS A 154 -8.28 -7.39 -1.04
CA LYS A 154 -8.03 -6.77 -2.35
C LYS A 154 -7.13 -5.56 -2.23
N LEU A 155 -6.17 -5.46 -3.14
CA LEU A 155 -5.31 -4.29 -3.33
C LEU A 155 -5.99 -3.29 -4.27
N THR A 156 -5.84 -2.00 -3.97
CA THR A 156 -6.28 -0.88 -4.82
C THR A 156 -5.13 0.10 -5.04
N ASP A 157 -5.26 1.00 -5.99
CA ASP A 157 -4.32 2.10 -6.25
C ASP A 157 -2.88 1.63 -6.60
N LEU A 158 -2.74 0.70 -7.57
CA LEU A 158 -1.44 0.19 -8.07
C LEU A 158 -0.70 1.19 -9.00
N GLY A 159 -0.91 2.48 -8.87
CA GLY A 159 -0.55 3.45 -9.91
C GLY A 159 0.70 4.28 -9.70
N LEU A 160 1.51 4.07 -8.66
CA LEU A 160 2.70 4.92 -8.44
C LEU A 160 4.00 4.40 -9.09
N SER A 161 3.99 3.21 -9.70
CA SER A 161 5.19 2.57 -10.26
C SER A 161 5.93 3.39 -11.34
N HIS A 162 5.23 4.25 -12.08
CA HIS A 162 5.84 5.09 -13.11
C HIS A 162 6.41 6.43 -12.63
N THR A 163 6.16 6.81 -11.39
CA THR A 163 6.56 8.13 -10.86
C THR A 163 8.04 8.19 -10.52
N PHE A 164 8.69 7.05 -10.27
CA PHE A 164 10.11 6.98 -9.90
C PHE A 164 11.08 7.16 -11.06
N GLN A 165 10.67 7.07 -12.32
CA GLN A 165 11.55 7.32 -13.48
C GLN A 165 12.10 8.76 -13.55
N HIS A 166 11.59 9.71 -12.78
CA HIS A 166 11.96 11.13 -12.84
C HIS A 166 12.86 11.64 -11.70
N LEU A 167 13.22 10.80 -10.72
CA LEU A 167 14.12 11.21 -9.63
C LEU A 167 15.62 11.09 -9.98
N LYS A 168 15.98 11.07 -11.26
CA LYS A 168 17.35 10.84 -11.79
C LYS A 168 18.38 11.95 -11.53
N ASN A 169 18.22 12.87 -10.60
CA ASN A 169 19.19 13.96 -10.39
C ASN A 169 19.80 14.04 -8.99
N GLY A 170 19.92 12.95 -8.23
CA GLY A 170 20.91 12.82 -7.15
C GLY A 170 20.90 13.87 -6.02
N ALA A 171 19.93 14.75 -5.98
CA ALA A 171 19.69 15.67 -4.89
C ALA A 171 18.49 15.18 -4.08
N LEU A 172 18.65 15.08 -2.76
CA LEU A 172 17.53 15.05 -1.82
C LEU A 172 16.80 16.41 -1.84
N ASP A 173 16.39 16.87 -3.01
CA ASP A 173 15.28 17.79 -3.10
C ASP A 173 14.04 16.94 -2.82
N VAL A 174 13.68 16.87 -1.54
CA VAL A 174 12.39 16.35 -1.12
C VAL A 174 11.37 17.15 -1.92
N PRO A 175 10.68 16.56 -2.89
CA PRO A 175 9.67 17.33 -3.64
C PRO A 175 8.68 17.87 -2.62
N ASP A 176 8.12 19.06 -2.83
CA ASP A 176 7.07 19.63 -1.97
C ASP A 176 5.87 18.69 -1.81
N HIS A 177 5.84 17.60 -2.57
CA HIS A 177 4.89 16.48 -2.46
C HIS A 177 5.65 15.15 -2.44
N VAL A 178 5.94 14.64 -1.25
CA VAL A 178 6.47 13.28 -1.06
C VAL A 178 5.43 12.29 -1.58
N LEU A 179 5.75 11.62 -2.69
CA LEU A 179 4.93 10.55 -3.27
C LEU A 179 5.08 9.29 -2.41
N GLY A 180 4.04 8.95 -1.71
CA GLY A 180 3.99 7.85 -0.76
C GLY A 180 3.71 8.33 0.66
N THR A 181 3.26 7.42 1.50
CA THR A 181 2.98 7.71 2.90
C THR A 181 4.26 7.46 3.71
N PRO A 182 4.90 8.50 4.30
CA PRO A 182 6.21 8.41 4.95
C PRO A 182 6.34 7.28 5.99
N ALA A 183 5.22 6.82 6.54
CA ALA A 183 5.20 5.77 7.56
C ALA A 183 5.49 4.36 7.03
N TYR A 184 5.43 4.12 5.71
CA TYR A 184 5.52 2.79 5.10
C TYR A 184 6.54 2.71 3.96
N ILE A 185 7.10 3.84 3.53
CA ILE A 185 8.00 3.93 2.37
C ILE A 185 9.31 3.17 2.60
N SER A 186 9.79 2.46 1.59
CA SER A 186 11.06 1.73 1.68
C SER A 186 12.29 2.64 1.59
N PRO A 187 13.45 2.24 2.15
CA PRO A 187 14.68 3.03 2.08
C PRO A 187 15.09 3.37 0.65
N GLU A 188 15.04 2.41 -0.27
CA GLU A 188 15.40 2.60 -1.68
C GLU A 188 14.47 3.57 -2.42
N GLN A 189 13.19 3.63 -2.04
CA GLN A 189 12.28 4.64 -2.57
C GLN A 189 12.64 6.05 -2.12
N ILE A 190 13.15 6.19 -0.89
CA ILE A 190 13.58 7.48 -0.34
C ILE A 190 14.89 7.92 -0.98
N TYR A 191 15.85 6.99 -1.14
CA TYR A 191 17.13 7.29 -1.78
C TYR A 191 16.99 7.63 -3.26
N GLY A 192 16.08 6.97 -3.98
CA GLY A 192 15.87 7.17 -5.41
C GLY A 192 17.08 6.86 -6.29
N ASP A 193 18.03 6.07 -5.78
CA ASP A 193 19.29 5.72 -6.44
C ASP A 193 19.16 4.51 -7.36
N CYS A 194 18.07 3.77 -7.26
CA CYS A 194 17.77 2.62 -8.10
C CYS A 194 16.27 2.53 -8.41
N GLU A 195 15.91 1.80 -9.45
CA GLU A 195 14.52 1.48 -9.72
C GLU A 195 14.01 0.51 -8.64
N PRO A 196 12.82 0.78 -8.05
CA PRO A 196 12.19 -0.14 -7.11
C PRO A 196 11.86 -1.47 -7.78
N ASP A 197 12.03 -2.56 -7.05
CA ASP A 197 11.53 -3.89 -7.42
C ASP A 197 10.59 -4.41 -6.31
N CYS A 198 10.17 -5.67 -6.40
CA CYS A 198 9.24 -6.26 -5.43
C CYS A 198 9.72 -6.15 -3.98
N ARG A 199 11.01 -5.99 -3.72
CA ARG A 199 11.58 -5.85 -2.38
C ARG A 199 11.17 -4.53 -1.71
N ALA A 200 10.91 -3.48 -2.49
CA ALA A 200 10.36 -2.22 -1.95
C ALA A 200 8.96 -2.45 -1.35
N ASP A 201 8.11 -3.15 -2.10
CA ASP A 201 6.76 -3.51 -1.65
C ASP A 201 6.78 -4.49 -0.47
N ILE A 202 7.72 -5.44 -0.43
CA ILE A 202 7.92 -6.35 0.70
C ILE A 202 8.19 -5.56 1.99
N TYR A 203 9.05 -4.53 1.94
CA TYR A 203 9.29 -3.65 3.07
C TYR A 203 8.02 -2.89 3.49
N SER A 204 7.33 -2.29 2.53
CA SER A 204 6.12 -1.51 2.78
C SER A 204 4.97 -2.37 3.33
N LEU A 205 4.86 -3.63 2.86
CA LEU A 205 3.92 -4.59 3.43
C LEU A 205 4.26 -4.91 4.88
N ALA A 206 5.53 -5.16 5.20
CA ALA A 206 5.93 -5.43 6.57
C ALA A 206 5.66 -4.24 7.51
N ALA A 207 5.94 -3.00 7.06
CA ALA A 207 5.59 -1.78 7.81
C ALA A 207 4.08 -1.65 8.03
N THR A 208 3.29 -2.03 7.02
CA THR A 208 1.82 -2.08 7.09
C THR A 208 1.35 -3.14 8.09
N ILE A 209 1.84 -4.38 7.99
CA ILE A 209 1.49 -5.49 8.89
C ILE A 209 1.91 -5.16 10.34
N PHE A 210 3.09 -4.57 10.54
CA PHE A 210 3.50 -4.07 11.86
C PHE A 210 2.46 -3.09 12.42
N HIS A 211 2.02 -2.13 11.62
CA HIS A 211 0.99 -1.16 12.04
C HIS A 211 -0.34 -1.86 12.34
N LEU A 212 -0.77 -2.79 11.50
CA LEU A 212 -2.00 -3.55 11.73
C LEU A 212 -1.94 -4.37 13.04
N ALA A 213 -0.83 -5.03 13.31
CA ALA A 213 -0.66 -5.88 14.48
C ALA A 213 -0.50 -5.09 15.80
N THR A 214 0.19 -3.92 15.75
CA THR A 214 0.55 -3.17 16.97
C THR A 214 -0.31 -1.93 17.21
N GLY A 215 -1.02 -1.44 16.19
CA GLY A 215 -1.69 -0.15 16.21
C GLY A 215 -0.72 1.04 16.18
N ARG A 216 0.53 0.82 15.80
CA ARG A 216 1.59 1.84 15.75
C ARG A 216 2.40 1.73 14.46
N VAL A 217 2.74 2.85 13.86
CA VAL A 217 3.72 2.89 12.77
C VAL A 217 5.12 2.53 13.30
N LEU A 218 6.05 2.16 12.42
CA LEU A 218 7.42 1.76 12.80
C LEU A 218 8.15 2.83 13.63
N PHE A 219 7.99 4.10 13.28
CA PHE A 219 8.67 5.25 13.89
C PHE A 219 7.63 6.29 14.34
N PRO A 220 6.91 6.04 15.46
CA PRO A 220 5.86 6.94 15.93
C PRO A 220 6.41 8.24 16.54
N GLY A 221 5.62 9.31 16.44
CA GLY A 221 5.94 10.60 17.07
C GLY A 221 6.92 11.48 16.31
N LEU A 222 7.29 11.10 15.08
CA LEU A 222 8.12 11.87 14.17
C LEU A 222 7.25 12.56 13.12
N ASP A 223 7.76 13.66 12.56
CA ASP A 223 7.21 14.24 11.32
C ASP A 223 7.60 13.41 10.10
N ALA A 224 7.10 13.77 8.94
CA ALA A 224 7.34 13.05 7.70
C ALA A 224 8.82 12.86 7.39
N GLU A 225 9.62 13.92 7.53
CA GLU A 225 11.05 13.90 7.27
C GLU A 225 11.81 13.03 8.28
N GLY A 226 11.43 13.12 9.56
CA GLY A 226 11.98 12.28 10.62
C GLY A 226 11.68 10.79 10.41
N MET A 227 10.46 10.45 9.97
CA MET A 227 10.11 9.08 9.61
C MET A 227 10.97 8.57 8.43
N MET A 228 11.08 9.33 7.35
CA MET A 228 11.92 8.98 6.20
C MET A 228 13.38 8.78 6.59
N ARG A 229 13.96 9.68 7.36
CA ARG A 229 15.32 9.50 7.88
C ARG A 229 15.47 8.24 8.71
N SER A 230 14.45 7.88 9.50
CA SER A 230 14.48 6.65 10.32
C SER A 230 14.40 5.38 9.50
N HIS A 231 13.66 5.39 8.39
CA HIS A 231 13.64 4.29 7.43
C HIS A 231 15.03 4.06 6.80
N CYS A 232 15.79 5.12 6.54
CA CYS A 232 17.11 5.04 5.90
C CYS A 232 18.28 4.78 6.86
N SER A 233 18.18 5.19 8.11
CA SER A 233 19.31 5.15 9.06
C SER A 233 19.49 3.80 9.73
N ASP A 234 20.66 3.18 9.59
CA ASP A 234 21.00 1.94 10.29
C ASP A 234 21.06 2.10 11.81
N ALA A 235 21.22 3.33 12.30
CA ALA A 235 21.17 3.62 13.73
C ALA A 235 19.73 3.66 14.30
N CYS A 236 18.72 3.74 13.44
CA CYS A 236 17.32 3.77 13.83
C CYS A 236 16.69 2.40 13.64
N HIS A 237 16.29 1.76 14.73
CA HIS A 237 15.56 0.50 14.72
C HIS A 237 14.14 0.72 15.19
N SER A 238 13.18 0.05 14.56
CA SER A 238 11.82 -0.06 15.10
C SER A 238 11.85 -0.89 16.38
N LYS A 239 10.86 -0.68 17.25
CA LYS A 239 10.73 -1.55 18.42
C LYS A 239 10.24 -2.93 18.02
N ASP A 240 10.64 -3.96 18.78
CA ASP A 240 10.04 -5.28 18.69
C ASP A 240 8.49 -5.13 18.81
N PRO A 241 7.69 -5.75 17.92
CA PRO A 241 6.23 -5.71 18.02
C PRO A 241 5.70 -6.11 19.41
N ARG A 242 6.39 -7.03 20.11
CA ARG A 242 6.03 -7.50 21.45
C ARG A 242 6.17 -6.42 22.54
N PHE A 243 6.90 -5.33 22.26
CA PHE A 243 6.89 -4.16 23.14
C PHE A 243 5.47 -3.55 23.26
N TYR A 244 4.70 -3.61 22.18
CA TYR A 244 3.33 -3.11 22.12
C TYR A 244 2.28 -4.20 22.39
N ARG A 245 2.58 -5.42 21.95
CA ARG A 245 1.69 -6.59 21.98
C ARG A 245 2.47 -7.84 22.40
N PRO A 246 2.67 -8.07 23.74
CA PRO A 246 3.50 -9.17 24.25
C PRO A 246 3.05 -10.57 23.83
N GLU A 247 1.79 -10.72 23.40
CA GLU A 247 1.21 -11.99 22.94
C GLU A 247 1.58 -12.37 21.51
N LEU A 248 2.20 -11.48 20.74
CA LEU A 248 2.65 -11.81 19.38
C LEU A 248 3.73 -12.89 19.40
N SER A 249 3.62 -13.85 18.48
CA SER A 249 4.56 -14.97 18.41
C SER A 249 5.96 -14.53 17.97
N GLU A 250 6.96 -15.29 18.38
CA GLU A 250 8.34 -15.07 17.95
C GLU A 250 8.48 -15.22 16.42
N GLY A 251 7.80 -16.20 15.82
CA GLY A 251 7.82 -16.42 14.38
C GLY A 251 7.27 -15.24 13.59
N PHE A 252 6.18 -14.64 14.07
CA PHE A 252 5.61 -13.43 13.47
C PHE A 252 6.59 -12.23 13.52
N CYS A 253 7.24 -12.03 14.66
CA CYS A 253 8.23 -10.96 14.81
C CYS A 253 9.44 -11.18 13.89
N GLN A 254 9.93 -12.42 13.77
CA GLN A 254 11.03 -12.78 12.89
C GLN A 254 10.68 -12.64 11.40
N LEU A 255 9.45 -12.93 11.00
CA LEU A 255 8.96 -12.67 9.65
C LEU A 255 9.01 -11.17 9.34
N LEU A 256 8.47 -10.33 10.21
CA LEU A 256 8.51 -8.88 10.04
C LEU A 256 9.95 -8.35 9.99
N GLU A 257 10.83 -8.85 10.85
CA GLU A 257 12.25 -8.49 10.85
C GLU A 257 12.93 -8.78 9.51
N ALA A 258 12.71 -9.98 8.95
CA ALA A 258 13.28 -10.40 7.68
C ALA A 258 12.77 -9.56 6.49
N MET A 259 11.51 -9.12 6.53
CA MET A 259 10.93 -8.23 5.52
C MET A 259 11.35 -6.77 5.68
N LEU A 260 11.68 -6.31 6.91
CA LEU A 260 12.05 -4.94 7.23
C LEU A 260 13.56 -4.67 7.15
N VAL A 261 14.37 -5.61 6.67
CA VAL A 261 15.80 -5.38 6.44
C VAL A 261 15.97 -4.17 5.52
N LYS A 262 16.75 -3.17 5.96
CA LYS A 262 16.91 -1.90 5.22
C LYS A 262 17.74 -2.07 3.96
N ASP A 263 18.81 -2.86 4.04
CA ASP A 263 19.57 -3.28 2.87
C ASP A 263 18.72 -4.23 2.02
N ARG A 264 18.28 -3.76 0.85
CA ARG A 264 17.44 -4.54 -0.06
C ARG A 264 18.09 -5.84 -0.53
N GLU A 265 19.43 -5.91 -0.60
CA GLU A 265 20.14 -7.13 -1.03
C GLU A 265 20.13 -8.21 0.05
N MET A 266 19.92 -7.84 1.30
CA MET A 266 19.82 -8.74 2.45
C MET A 266 18.37 -9.05 2.83
N ARG A 267 17.40 -8.31 2.29
CA ARG A 267 15.96 -8.49 2.51
C ARG A 267 15.45 -9.75 1.79
N ILE A 268 14.30 -10.29 2.18
CA ILE A 268 13.58 -11.32 1.42
C ILE A 268 13.42 -10.84 -0.03
N GLY A 269 13.77 -11.70 -0.99
CA GLY A 269 13.94 -11.31 -2.40
C GLY A 269 12.71 -11.51 -3.28
N ASP A 270 11.72 -12.29 -2.84
CA ASP A 270 10.54 -12.59 -3.65
C ASP A 270 9.29 -12.87 -2.81
N TRP A 271 8.13 -12.74 -3.46
CA TRP A 271 6.83 -12.91 -2.82
C TRP A 271 6.51 -14.34 -2.40
N LYS A 272 7.05 -15.34 -3.10
CA LYS A 272 6.81 -16.77 -2.78
C LYS A 272 7.48 -17.13 -1.47
N GLU A 273 8.66 -16.53 -1.21
CA GLU A 273 9.33 -16.69 0.08
C GLU A 273 8.51 -16.03 1.20
N VAL A 274 8.00 -14.79 1.00
CA VAL A 274 7.13 -14.12 1.98
C VAL A 274 5.90 -14.98 2.29
N TYR A 275 5.20 -15.46 1.25
CA TYR A 275 4.04 -16.33 1.39
C TYR A 275 4.36 -17.60 2.16
N SER A 276 5.44 -18.29 1.80
CA SER A 276 5.84 -19.54 2.46
C SER A 276 6.15 -19.33 3.94
N LEU A 277 6.89 -18.26 4.26
CA LEU A 277 7.25 -17.94 5.64
C LEU A 277 6.03 -17.55 6.48
N ALA A 278 5.08 -16.79 5.93
CA ALA A 278 3.83 -16.44 6.60
C ALA A 278 3.02 -17.69 6.93
N ARG A 279 2.90 -18.63 5.97
CA ARG A 279 2.25 -19.95 6.17
C ARG A 279 2.96 -20.80 7.20
N ASP A 280 4.28 -20.82 7.21
CA ASP A 280 5.06 -21.55 8.22
C ASP A 280 4.79 -21.03 9.62
N VAL A 281 4.74 -19.69 9.79
CA VAL A 281 4.40 -19.04 11.07
C VAL A 281 2.97 -19.40 11.49
N GLU A 282 1.99 -19.31 10.58
CA GLU A 282 0.59 -19.67 10.84
C GLU A 282 0.48 -21.12 11.35
N ASN A 283 1.26 -22.04 10.77
CA ASN A 283 1.26 -23.45 11.13
C ASN A 283 2.18 -23.80 12.33
N GLY A 284 2.75 -22.78 13.00
CA GLY A 284 3.64 -22.97 14.16
C GLY A 284 5.00 -23.58 13.82
N VAL A 285 5.44 -23.50 12.57
CA VAL A 285 6.76 -23.93 12.14
C VAL A 285 7.79 -22.90 12.61
N LYS A 286 8.90 -23.37 13.20
CA LYS A 286 9.96 -22.47 13.65
C LYS A 286 10.62 -21.76 12.48
N PHE A 287 10.63 -20.44 12.54
CA PHE A 287 11.31 -19.58 11.57
C PHE A 287 12.82 -19.90 11.55
N LYS A 288 13.38 -20.04 10.35
CA LYS A 288 14.82 -20.19 10.16
C LYS A 288 15.36 -18.91 9.53
N PRO A 289 16.05 -18.04 10.30
CA PRO A 289 16.58 -16.81 9.75
C PRO A 289 17.61 -17.11 8.65
N ARG A 290 17.68 -16.25 7.63
CA ARG A 290 18.77 -16.25 6.65
C ARG A 290 20.10 -15.97 7.36
N ALA A 291 21.14 -16.71 7.05
CA ALA A 291 22.48 -16.44 7.55
C ALA A 291 22.96 -15.07 7.00
N GLY A 292 23.15 -14.06 7.86
CA GLY A 292 23.81 -12.81 7.53
C GLY A 292 22.98 -11.51 7.67
N GLY A 293 21.68 -11.57 7.99
CA GLY A 293 20.88 -10.35 8.23
C GLY A 293 21.16 -9.75 9.62
N ALA A 294 21.62 -8.50 9.69
CA ALA A 294 21.62 -7.74 10.93
C ALA A 294 20.17 -7.40 11.32
N SER A 295 19.78 -7.64 12.57
CA SER A 295 18.45 -7.38 13.08
C SER A 295 18.03 -5.92 12.88
N SER A 296 16.98 -5.68 12.10
CA SER A 296 16.37 -4.36 11.93
C SER A 296 15.34 -4.03 13.02
N LEU A 297 14.88 -5.03 13.74
CA LEU A 297 14.09 -4.90 14.95
C LEU A 297 15.05 -4.97 16.16
N GLY A 298 14.84 -4.17 17.19
CA GLY A 298 15.65 -4.13 18.40
C GLY A 298 15.62 -5.44 19.23
N LEU A 299 15.69 -6.61 18.58
CA LEU A 299 15.71 -7.94 19.22
C LEU A 299 17.05 -8.29 19.88
N GLY A 300 18.07 -7.47 19.67
CA GLY A 300 19.40 -7.67 20.24
C GLY A 300 19.72 -6.72 21.38
N ALA A 301 19.72 -7.21 22.62
CA ALA A 301 20.16 -6.62 23.87
C ALA A 301 19.02 -6.21 24.82
N GLY A 302 18.40 -7.20 25.38
CA GLY A 302 17.66 -7.06 26.61
C GLY A 302 18.29 -7.96 27.68
N LEU A 303 19.22 -7.45 28.44
CA LEU A 303 19.53 -7.80 29.83
C LEU A 303 19.69 -6.51 30.60
#